data_dec3262102b3557be237c3e108239b70
#
_entry.id   dec3262102b3557be237c3e108239b70
#
_cell.length_a   1.000
_cell.length_b   1.000
_cell.length_c   1.000
_cell.angle_alpha   90.00
_cell.angle_beta   90.00
_cell.angle_gamma   90.00
#
_symmetry.space_group_name_H-M   'P 1'
#
loop_
_entity.id
_entity.type
_entity.pdbx_description
1 polymer ?
#
loop_
_entity_poly.entity_id
_entity_poly.type
_entity_poly.pdbx_seq_one_letter_code
_entity_poly.pdbx_strand_id
1 'polypeptide(L)'
;QTGGKYVLVFGTYFIYILLQTLFTTRSCTWADKPYYGIFEDLLLDFILIPIYVVSLKEWLTPRLLTRFLFLFCAGCLLLNIYVIFDLVGIGLFTDTSSAINFLYANRLGGNKLDFLGGNLYLEPQTLYIALTALIAYFLIFIYRNKGLKVFLGVMFLLLTLFLSFTVTKAGILAFILGFGIMNFYLFMRSSFRVRSAILVGIVLLVPVFGIFVFDGLKGKYEERTEEIVREVENVKQGIYAGGTIAPRVGFIRESFIHVDEFGVWGLGIYAKHRVNNWLQSSGDGLGVFTNVHNSFIHYWIQGGILGLAMIVFLFCAPFYRMFRTRRISWLICALLVVIFVMNNTCILLALNNSRLMILLLLGMFYFYNDVFWRLERGDR
;
A
#
# COMPACT_ATOMS: atom_id res chain seq x y z
N GLN A 1 10.98 23.90 14.51
CA GLN A 1 10.28 24.73 13.49
C GLN A 1 9.67 23.89 12.36
N THR A 2 10.31 22.80 11.88
CA THR A 2 9.77 21.95 10.80
C THR A 2 8.54 21.13 11.20
N GLY A 3 8.47 20.65 12.46
CA GLY A 3 7.34 19.88 12.98
C GLY A 3 6.03 20.68 12.99
N GLY A 4 6.08 21.93 13.43
CA GLY A 4 4.90 22.80 13.47
C GLY A 4 4.34 23.07 12.07
N LYS A 5 5.19 23.25 11.06
CA LYS A 5 4.73 23.45 9.66
C LYS A 5 4.03 22.22 9.11
N TYR A 6 4.50 21.03 9.45
CA TYR A 6 3.87 19.77 9.03
C TYR A 6 2.47 19.62 9.63
N VAL A 7 2.36 19.79 10.96
CA VAL A 7 1.07 19.74 11.66
C VAL A 7 0.13 20.83 11.11
N LEU A 8 0.65 22.02 10.80
CA LEU A 8 -0.15 23.10 10.23
C LEU A 8 -0.76 22.74 8.86
N VAL A 9 0.02 22.12 7.95
CA VAL A 9 -0.49 21.70 6.64
C VAL A 9 -1.65 20.72 6.79
N PHE A 10 -1.50 19.71 7.65
CA PHE A 10 -2.56 18.74 7.89
C PHE A 10 -3.77 19.35 8.58
N GLY A 11 -3.55 20.20 9.59
CA GLY A 11 -4.61 20.91 10.28
C GLY A 11 -5.39 21.85 9.36
N THR A 12 -4.70 22.53 8.43
CA THR A 12 -5.35 23.38 7.41
C THR A 12 -6.23 22.55 6.49
N TYR A 13 -5.74 21.39 6.04
CA TYR A 13 -6.53 20.49 5.21
C TYR A 13 -7.75 19.95 5.97
N PHE A 14 -7.58 19.55 7.23
CA PHE A 14 -8.70 19.13 8.08
C PHE A 14 -9.77 20.21 8.20
N ILE A 15 -9.37 21.46 8.54
CA ILE A 15 -10.28 22.61 8.62
C ILE A 15 -10.98 22.86 7.27
N TYR A 16 -10.24 22.76 6.17
CA TYR A 16 -10.81 22.92 4.85
C TYR A 16 -11.91 21.90 4.56
N ILE A 17 -11.67 20.61 4.80
CA ILE A 17 -12.68 19.56 4.60
C ILE A 17 -13.89 19.76 5.54
N LEU A 18 -13.65 20.20 6.78
CA LEU A 18 -14.70 20.54 7.73
C LEU A 18 -15.60 21.66 7.19
N LEU A 19 -15.00 22.77 6.77
CA LEU A 19 -15.74 23.91 6.20
C LEU A 19 -16.47 23.50 4.93
N GLN A 20 -15.82 22.79 4.02
CA GLN A 20 -16.43 22.30 2.80
C GLN A 20 -17.66 21.43 3.10
N THR A 21 -17.56 20.53 4.09
CA THR A 21 -18.68 19.70 4.53
C THR A 21 -19.85 20.56 5.02
N LEU A 22 -19.59 21.60 5.81
CA LEU A 22 -20.64 22.51 6.31
C LEU A 22 -21.34 23.26 5.18
N PHE A 23 -20.62 23.62 4.11
CA PHE A 23 -21.21 24.32 2.95
C PHE A 23 -21.96 23.37 2.01
N THR A 24 -21.51 22.11 1.88
CA THR A 24 -22.16 21.12 1.00
C THR A 24 -23.38 20.45 1.62
N THR A 25 -23.51 20.43 2.96
CA THR A 25 -24.67 19.85 3.66
C THR A 25 -26.01 20.51 3.35
N ARG A 26 -26.03 21.69 2.77
CA ARG A 26 -27.28 22.38 2.38
C ARG A 26 -28.06 21.67 1.25
N SER A 27 -27.45 20.72 0.54
CA SER A 27 -28.07 20.04 -0.61
C SER A 27 -28.34 18.54 -0.41
N CYS A 28 -28.01 17.97 0.75
CA CYS A 28 -28.23 16.54 1.04
C CYS A 28 -29.18 16.33 2.20
N THR A 29 -30.10 15.40 2.03
CA THR A 29 -31.04 14.99 3.08
C THR A 29 -30.30 14.20 4.16
N TRP A 30 -30.57 14.49 5.42
CA TRP A 30 -30.00 13.88 6.63
C TRP A 30 -30.24 12.36 6.80
N ALA A 31 -30.77 11.69 5.77
CA ALA A 31 -31.09 10.26 5.81
C ALA A 31 -29.88 9.32 5.77
N ASP A 32 -28.73 9.80 5.33
CA ASP A 32 -27.51 8.99 5.24
C ASP A 32 -26.63 9.18 6.47
N LYS A 33 -26.84 8.34 7.48
CA LYS A 33 -26.19 8.32 8.81
C LYS A 33 -24.68 7.95 8.92
N PRO A 34 -23.78 8.00 7.92
CA PRO A 34 -22.39 7.61 8.14
C PRO A 34 -21.43 8.74 8.58
N TYR A 35 -21.94 9.93 8.94
CA TYR A 35 -21.10 11.14 9.05
C TYR A 35 -20.17 11.21 10.26
N TYR A 36 -20.58 10.71 11.42
CA TYR A 36 -19.76 10.84 12.64
C TYR A 36 -18.44 10.06 12.55
N GLY A 37 -18.46 8.85 12.03
CA GLY A 37 -17.24 8.04 11.87
C GLY A 37 -16.19 8.67 10.92
N ILE A 38 -16.64 9.41 9.90
CA ILE A 38 -15.72 10.09 8.97
C ILE A 38 -14.98 11.24 9.67
N PHE A 39 -15.63 11.98 10.56
CA PHE A 39 -14.96 13.03 11.32
C PHE A 39 -13.95 12.49 12.31
N GLU A 40 -14.25 11.39 13.00
CA GLU A 40 -13.31 10.71 13.87
C GLU A 40 -12.08 10.23 13.11
N ASP A 41 -12.29 9.62 11.94
CA ASP A 41 -11.23 9.19 11.06
C ASP A 41 -10.36 10.36 10.57
N LEU A 42 -10.98 11.45 10.12
CA LEU A 42 -10.26 12.64 9.66
C LEU A 42 -9.48 13.31 10.80
N LEU A 43 -10.04 13.39 12.01
CA LEU A 43 -9.37 13.91 13.18
C LEU A 43 -8.14 13.06 13.53
N LEU A 44 -8.29 11.74 13.57
CA LEU A 44 -7.21 10.81 13.82
C LEU A 44 -6.09 10.99 12.80
N ASP A 45 -6.43 10.98 11.51
CA ASP A 45 -5.47 10.95 10.41
C ASP A 45 -4.72 12.27 10.23
N PHE A 46 -5.44 13.39 10.28
CA PHE A 46 -4.86 14.69 9.93
C PHE A 46 -4.45 15.54 11.12
N ILE A 47 -4.81 15.16 12.33
CA ILE A 47 -4.41 15.87 13.55
C ILE A 47 -3.57 14.96 14.45
N LEU A 48 -4.11 13.83 14.89
CA LEU A 48 -3.45 13.02 15.91
C LEU A 48 -2.20 12.31 15.38
N ILE A 49 -2.24 11.73 14.18
CA ILE A 49 -1.06 11.06 13.59
C ILE A 49 0.09 12.02 13.35
N PRO A 50 -0.08 13.20 12.70
CA PRO A 50 0.99 14.18 12.56
C PRO A 50 1.58 14.63 13.91
N ILE A 51 0.75 14.87 14.92
CA ILE A 51 1.22 15.21 16.28
C ILE A 51 2.03 14.05 16.86
N TYR A 52 1.51 12.82 16.78
CA TYR A 52 2.18 11.63 17.28
C TYR A 52 3.55 11.43 16.59
N VAL A 53 3.60 11.51 15.27
CA VAL A 53 4.86 11.38 14.53
C VAL A 53 5.87 12.44 14.96
N VAL A 54 5.45 13.68 15.09
CA VAL A 54 6.34 14.76 15.54
C VAL A 54 6.85 14.53 16.97
N SER A 55 6.02 13.99 17.85
CA SER A 55 6.38 13.73 19.25
C SER A 55 7.41 12.61 19.42
N LEU A 56 7.51 11.68 18.45
CA LEU A 56 8.51 10.60 18.50
C LEU A 56 9.96 11.08 18.34
N LYS A 57 10.18 12.36 18.02
CA LYS A 57 11.51 12.90 17.65
C LYS A 57 12.60 12.65 18.71
N GLU A 58 12.25 12.68 19.97
CA GLU A 58 13.21 12.49 21.07
C GLU A 58 13.46 11.01 21.39
N TRP A 59 12.58 10.13 20.94
CA TRP A 59 12.57 8.71 21.29
C TRP A 59 13.11 7.81 20.19
N LEU A 60 12.95 8.19 18.91
CA LEU A 60 13.25 7.33 17.79
C LEU A 60 14.76 7.29 17.49
N THR A 61 15.44 6.32 18.07
CA THR A 61 16.85 6.00 17.78
C THR A 61 16.95 4.92 16.69
N PRO A 62 18.13 4.76 16.03
CA PRO A 62 18.33 3.65 15.06
C PRO A 62 18.07 2.26 15.66
N ARG A 63 18.42 2.07 16.96
CA ARG A 63 18.16 0.81 17.67
C ARG A 63 16.66 0.56 17.86
N LEU A 64 15.91 1.58 18.28
CA LEU A 64 14.48 1.47 18.47
C LEU A 64 13.77 1.26 17.14
N LEU A 65 14.18 1.99 16.10
CA LEU A 65 13.67 1.80 14.74
C LEU A 65 13.90 0.36 14.24
N THR A 66 15.12 -0.19 14.44
CA THR A 66 15.42 -1.57 14.04
C THR A 66 14.50 -2.58 14.75
N ARG A 67 14.24 -2.39 16.05
CA ARG A 67 13.30 -3.24 16.82
C ARG A 67 11.88 -3.10 16.31
N PHE A 68 11.43 -1.87 16.05
CA PHE A 68 10.10 -1.61 15.48
C PHE A 68 9.93 -2.30 14.13
N LEU A 69 10.89 -2.14 13.22
CA LEU A 69 10.86 -2.78 11.90
C LEU A 69 10.84 -4.31 12.01
N PHE A 70 11.63 -4.87 12.93
CA PHE A 70 11.63 -6.32 13.18
C PHE A 70 10.28 -6.81 13.71
N LEU A 71 9.70 -6.13 14.72
CA LEU A 71 8.40 -6.49 15.30
C LEU A 71 7.27 -6.34 14.26
N PHE A 72 7.34 -5.33 13.41
CA PHE A 72 6.39 -5.14 12.32
C PHE A 72 6.43 -6.33 11.33
N CYS A 73 7.63 -6.78 10.93
CA CYS A 73 7.79 -7.96 10.10
C CYS A 73 7.29 -9.25 10.79
N ALA A 74 7.63 -9.44 12.06
CA ALA A 74 7.20 -10.60 12.82
C ALA A 74 5.67 -10.63 13.00
N GLY A 75 5.05 -9.49 13.30
CA GLY A 75 3.59 -9.37 13.41
C GLY A 75 2.88 -9.69 12.10
N CYS A 76 3.38 -9.17 10.97
CA CYS A 76 2.83 -9.47 9.66
C CYS A 76 2.99 -10.97 9.31
N LEU A 77 4.14 -11.57 9.60
CA LEU A 77 4.36 -13.01 9.39
C LEU A 77 3.38 -13.84 10.21
N LEU A 78 3.25 -13.55 11.51
CA LEU A 78 2.33 -14.27 12.40
C LEU A 78 0.88 -14.14 11.96
N LEU A 79 0.46 -12.94 11.53
CA LEU A 79 -0.88 -12.72 10.98
C LEU A 79 -1.13 -13.60 9.75
N ASN A 80 -0.19 -13.66 8.82
CA ASN A 80 -0.37 -14.48 7.61
C ASN A 80 -0.31 -15.98 7.92
N ILE A 81 0.52 -16.41 8.85
CA ILE A 81 0.52 -17.79 9.36
C ILE A 81 -0.83 -18.12 9.98
N TYR A 82 -1.36 -17.24 10.83
CA TYR A 82 -2.67 -17.43 11.44
C TYR A 82 -3.77 -17.57 10.38
N VAL A 83 -3.80 -16.70 9.38
CA VAL A 83 -4.76 -16.78 8.26
C VAL A 83 -4.67 -18.14 7.55
N ILE A 84 -3.47 -18.67 7.32
CA ILE A 84 -3.29 -19.98 6.70
C ILE A 84 -3.82 -21.09 7.63
N PHE A 85 -3.52 -21.05 8.93
CA PHE A 85 -4.03 -22.04 9.87
C PHE A 85 -5.56 -22.00 9.99
N ASP A 86 -6.16 -20.82 9.96
CA ASP A 86 -7.60 -20.67 9.96
C ASP A 86 -8.21 -21.33 8.72
N LEU A 87 -7.62 -21.10 7.54
CA LEU A 87 -8.02 -21.71 6.29
C LEU A 87 -7.84 -23.23 6.29
N VAL A 88 -6.77 -23.75 6.90
CA VAL A 88 -6.54 -25.21 7.10
C VAL A 88 -7.57 -25.82 8.05
N GLY A 89 -7.89 -25.10 9.14
CA GLY A 89 -8.86 -25.55 10.14
C GLY A 89 -10.29 -25.72 9.60
N ILE A 90 -10.63 -25.03 8.51
CA ILE A 90 -11.93 -25.18 7.82
C ILE A 90 -11.97 -26.46 6.95
N GLY A 91 -10.96 -27.33 7.01
CA GLY A 91 -10.94 -28.63 6.31
C GLY A 91 -10.65 -28.53 4.81
N LEU A 92 -10.04 -27.42 4.38
CA LEU A 92 -9.82 -27.11 2.96
C LEU A 92 -8.61 -27.80 2.34
N PHE A 93 -7.83 -28.54 3.11
CA PHE A 93 -6.61 -29.20 2.65
C PHE A 93 -6.72 -30.71 2.71
N THR A 94 -7.44 -31.29 1.77
CA THR A 94 -7.39 -32.76 1.56
C THR A 94 -6.16 -33.18 0.76
N ASP A 95 -5.63 -32.26 -0.07
CA ASP A 95 -4.39 -32.43 -0.82
C ASP A 95 -3.74 -31.05 -1.14
N THR A 96 -2.44 -31.07 -1.49
CA THR A 96 -1.67 -29.83 -1.75
C THR A 96 -2.22 -29.03 -2.93
N SER A 97 -2.76 -29.69 -3.95
CA SER A 97 -3.32 -29.04 -5.14
C SER A 97 -4.61 -28.31 -4.80
N SER A 98 -5.50 -28.95 -4.03
CA SER A 98 -6.73 -28.32 -3.53
C SER A 98 -6.44 -27.14 -2.64
N ALA A 99 -5.41 -27.24 -1.78
CA ALA A 99 -4.94 -26.14 -0.92
C ALA A 99 -4.47 -24.93 -1.73
N ILE A 100 -3.59 -25.15 -2.72
CA ILE A 100 -3.08 -24.11 -3.59
C ILE A 100 -4.23 -23.47 -4.38
N ASN A 101 -5.10 -24.26 -4.96
CA ASN A 101 -6.27 -23.77 -5.71
C ASN A 101 -7.21 -22.96 -4.84
N PHE A 102 -7.41 -23.37 -3.59
CA PHE A 102 -8.25 -22.63 -2.64
C PHE A 102 -7.63 -21.30 -2.23
N LEU A 103 -6.35 -21.30 -1.81
CA LEU A 103 -5.62 -20.07 -1.50
C LEU A 103 -5.64 -19.09 -2.68
N TYR A 104 -5.61 -19.63 -3.88
CA TYR A 104 -5.67 -18.87 -5.11
C TYR A 104 -7.08 -18.34 -5.41
N ALA A 105 -8.10 -19.18 -5.30
CA ALA A 105 -9.48 -18.80 -5.58
C ALA A 105 -10.02 -17.77 -4.56
N ASN A 106 -9.64 -17.92 -3.29
CA ASN A 106 -10.09 -17.05 -2.22
C ASN A 106 -9.12 -15.89 -1.96
N ARG A 107 -7.98 -15.86 -2.66
CA ARG A 107 -6.90 -14.87 -2.49
C ARG A 107 -6.58 -14.69 -1.01
N LEU A 108 -5.35 -14.91 -0.59
CA LEU A 108 -4.95 -14.72 0.80
C LEU A 108 -5.33 -13.29 1.25
N GLY A 109 -6.50 -13.06 1.80
CA GLY A 109 -6.95 -11.71 2.17
C GLY A 109 -8.34 -11.35 1.67
N GLY A 110 -9.31 -11.99 1.94
CA GLY A 110 -10.73 -11.67 1.73
C GLY A 110 -11.57 -12.29 2.82
N ASN A 111 -10.90 -12.98 3.77
CA ASN A 111 -11.55 -13.70 4.82
C ASN A 111 -11.88 -12.80 6.00
N LYS A 112 -13.05 -13.00 6.56
CA LYS A 112 -13.42 -12.42 7.84
C LYS A 112 -12.51 -13.03 8.90
N LEU A 113 -11.69 -12.21 9.52
CA LEU A 113 -11.02 -12.58 10.76
C LEU A 113 -12.00 -12.27 11.88
N ASP A 114 -12.84 -13.25 12.25
CA ASP A 114 -13.90 -13.07 13.26
C ASP A 114 -13.32 -12.57 14.59
N PHE A 115 -12.13 -13.01 14.95
CA PHE A 115 -11.48 -12.61 16.20
C PHE A 115 -10.99 -11.13 16.20
N LEU A 116 -10.70 -10.54 15.05
CA LEU A 116 -10.32 -9.12 14.91
C LEU A 116 -11.52 -8.22 14.59
N GLY A 117 -12.73 -8.80 14.49
CA GLY A 117 -13.96 -8.03 14.27
C GLY A 117 -14.04 -7.32 12.92
N GLY A 118 -13.22 -7.69 11.94
CA GLY A 118 -13.15 -7.00 10.67
C GLY A 118 -12.78 -7.87 9.47
N ASN A 119 -13.08 -7.36 8.27
CA ASN A 119 -12.61 -7.94 7.03
C ASN A 119 -11.15 -7.55 6.79
N LEU A 120 -10.29 -8.54 6.57
CA LEU A 120 -8.94 -8.27 6.05
C LEU A 120 -9.06 -8.05 4.54
N TYR A 121 -9.03 -6.78 4.11
CA TYR A 121 -9.05 -6.47 2.70
C TYR A 121 -7.74 -6.91 2.03
N LEU A 122 -7.88 -7.50 0.84
CA LEU A 122 -6.76 -8.05 0.07
C LEU A 122 -5.65 -7.01 -0.19
N GLU A 123 -6.02 -5.80 -0.57
CA GLU A 123 -5.08 -4.75 -0.94
C GLU A 123 -4.23 -4.25 0.25
N PRO A 124 -4.79 -3.93 1.42
CA PRO A 124 -4.00 -3.61 2.61
C PRO A 124 -3.07 -4.76 3.03
N GLN A 125 -3.56 -5.98 3.01
CA GLN A 125 -2.73 -7.14 3.36
C GLN A 125 -1.55 -7.31 2.40
N THR A 126 -1.80 -7.19 1.09
CA THR A 126 -0.73 -7.24 0.08
C THR A 126 0.31 -6.14 0.30
N LEU A 127 -0.13 -4.92 0.63
CA LEU A 127 0.77 -3.82 0.97
C LEU A 127 1.64 -4.18 2.18
N TYR A 128 1.05 -4.68 3.26
CA TYR A 128 1.79 -5.08 4.48
C TYR A 128 2.81 -6.16 4.19
N ILE A 129 2.44 -7.19 3.42
CA ILE A 129 3.35 -8.28 3.06
C ILE A 129 4.51 -7.73 2.22
N ALA A 130 4.24 -6.91 1.19
CA ALA A 130 5.27 -6.34 0.33
C ALA A 130 6.26 -5.46 1.11
N LEU A 131 5.76 -4.57 1.98
CA LEU A 131 6.60 -3.71 2.82
C LEU A 131 7.45 -4.53 3.79
N THR A 132 6.84 -5.49 4.48
CA THR A 132 7.55 -6.30 5.49
C THR A 132 8.55 -7.25 4.86
N ALA A 133 8.29 -7.79 3.67
CA ALA A 133 9.27 -8.57 2.92
C ALA A 133 10.51 -7.73 2.60
N LEU A 134 10.35 -6.50 2.09
CA LEU A 134 11.47 -5.60 1.81
C LEU A 134 12.24 -5.20 3.09
N ILE A 135 11.52 -4.94 4.18
CA ILE A 135 12.13 -4.62 5.48
C ILE A 135 12.92 -5.83 6.01
N ALA A 136 12.36 -7.04 5.97
CA ALA A 136 13.04 -8.25 6.38
C ALA A 136 14.32 -8.48 5.57
N TYR A 137 14.24 -8.31 4.24
CA TYR A 137 15.39 -8.37 3.36
C TYR A 137 16.47 -7.36 3.75
N PHE A 138 16.10 -6.10 3.99
CA PHE A 138 17.03 -5.07 4.44
C PHE A 138 17.70 -5.42 5.77
N LEU A 139 16.94 -5.90 6.74
CA LEU A 139 17.43 -6.25 8.07
C LEU A 139 18.48 -7.37 8.06
N ILE A 140 18.48 -8.28 7.06
CA ILE A 140 19.51 -9.30 6.87
C ILE A 140 20.92 -8.65 6.77
N PHE A 141 21.01 -7.48 6.12
CA PHE A 141 22.27 -6.77 5.95
C PHE A 141 22.66 -5.93 7.17
N ILE A 142 21.69 -5.53 7.99
CA ILE A 142 21.91 -4.71 9.19
C ILE A 142 22.38 -5.56 10.37
N TYR A 143 21.75 -6.70 10.62
CA TYR A 143 22.11 -7.52 11.76
C TYR A 143 23.47 -8.22 11.57
N ARG A 144 24.25 -8.36 12.67
CA ARG A 144 25.53 -9.08 12.66
C ARG A 144 25.40 -10.55 13.07
N ASN A 145 24.39 -10.87 13.88
CA ASN A 145 24.16 -12.22 14.37
C ASN A 145 23.73 -13.14 13.23
N LYS A 146 24.48 -14.25 13.03
CA LYS A 146 24.22 -15.20 11.94
C LYS A 146 22.85 -15.90 12.07
N GLY A 147 22.48 -16.33 13.29
CA GLY A 147 21.20 -16.97 13.53
C GLY A 147 20.02 -16.06 13.19
N LEU A 148 20.11 -14.76 13.57
CA LEU A 148 19.09 -13.79 13.24
C LEU A 148 19.03 -13.48 11.73
N LYS A 149 20.17 -13.52 11.02
CA LYS A 149 20.17 -13.39 9.55
C LYS A 149 19.46 -14.55 8.87
N VAL A 150 19.69 -15.77 9.35
CA VAL A 150 18.99 -16.96 8.83
C VAL A 150 17.50 -16.85 9.09
N PHE A 151 17.10 -16.48 10.31
CA PHE A 151 15.69 -16.27 10.66
C PHE A 151 15.02 -15.21 9.76
N LEU A 152 15.69 -14.05 9.56
CA LEU A 152 15.19 -13.00 8.68
C LEU A 152 15.13 -13.45 7.21
N GLY A 153 16.07 -14.28 6.77
CA GLY A 153 16.07 -14.90 5.44
C GLY A 153 14.85 -15.80 5.24
N VAL A 154 14.57 -16.68 6.22
CA VAL A 154 13.37 -17.54 6.20
C VAL A 154 12.10 -16.68 6.21
N MET A 155 12.05 -15.66 7.06
CA MET A 155 10.91 -14.74 7.13
C MET A 155 10.70 -14.01 5.80
N PHE A 156 11.76 -13.52 5.15
CA PHE A 156 11.69 -12.91 3.83
C PHE A 156 11.12 -13.87 2.78
N LEU A 157 11.60 -15.11 2.74
CA LEU A 157 11.12 -16.13 1.82
C LEU A 157 9.63 -16.45 2.03
N LEU A 158 9.22 -16.63 3.28
CA LEU A 158 7.81 -16.88 3.62
C LEU A 158 6.90 -15.70 3.25
N LEU A 159 7.31 -14.46 3.57
CA LEU A 159 6.54 -13.27 3.20
C LEU A 159 6.44 -13.12 1.68
N THR A 160 7.51 -13.42 0.95
CA THR A 160 7.51 -13.38 -0.51
C THR A 160 6.61 -14.47 -1.10
N LEU A 161 6.60 -15.66 -0.49
CA LEU A 161 5.67 -16.74 -0.85
C LEU A 161 4.20 -16.31 -0.58
N PHE A 162 3.91 -15.70 0.58
CA PHE A 162 2.58 -15.19 0.88
C PHE A 162 2.15 -14.09 -0.10
N LEU A 163 3.08 -13.23 -0.51
CA LEU A 163 2.81 -12.22 -1.53
C LEU A 163 2.37 -12.86 -2.85
N SER A 164 2.99 -13.97 -3.26
CA SER A 164 2.58 -14.69 -4.48
C SER A 164 1.17 -15.26 -4.37
N PHE A 165 0.75 -15.72 -3.20
CA PHE A 165 -0.61 -16.22 -2.95
C PHE A 165 -1.68 -15.13 -2.95
N THR A 166 -1.32 -13.84 -2.79
CA THR A 166 -2.29 -12.76 -2.92
C THR A 166 -2.75 -12.55 -4.36
N VAL A 167 -1.97 -12.98 -5.34
CA VAL A 167 -2.23 -12.85 -6.78
C VAL A 167 -2.54 -11.42 -7.24
N THR A 168 -2.10 -10.44 -6.46
CA THR A 168 -2.32 -9.03 -6.79
C THR A 168 -1.22 -8.54 -7.72
N LYS A 169 -1.57 -8.28 -8.98
CA LYS A 169 -0.63 -7.75 -10.01
C LYS A 169 0.10 -6.50 -9.50
N ALA A 170 -0.66 -5.58 -8.90
CA ALA A 170 -0.12 -4.33 -8.34
C ALA A 170 0.87 -4.55 -7.19
N GLY A 171 0.56 -5.47 -6.25
CA GLY A 171 1.42 -5.78 -5.12
C GLY A 171 2.72 -6.44 -5.55
N ILE A 172 2.66 -7.37 -6.48
CA ILE A 172 3.84 -8.03 -7.05
C ILE A 172 4.71 -7.02 -7.80
N LEU A 173 4.12 -6.18 -8.66
CA LEU A 173 4.84 -5.12 -9.36
C LEU A 173 5.50 -4.14 -8.38
N ALA A 174 4.76 -3.68 -7.37
CA ALA A 174 5.26 -2.77 -6.35
C ALA A 174 6.46 -3.38 -5.60
N PHE A 175 6.34 -4.66 -5.20
CA PHE A 175 7.44 -5.39 -4.55
C PHE A 175 8.67 -5.51 -5.47
N ILE A 176 8.50 -5.89 -6.73
CA ILE A 176 9.60 -6.03 -7.70
C ILE A 176 10.34 -4.70 -7.86
N LEU A 177 9.62 -3.58 -7.99
CA LEU A 177 10.24 -2.26 -8.12
C LEU A 177 10.98 -1.87 -6.84
N GLY A 178 10.37 -2.03 -5.66
CA GLY A 178 11.03 -1.77 -4.38
C GLY A 178 12.24 -2.65 -4.14
N PHE A 179 12.15 -3.94 -4.47
CA PHE A 179 13.24 -4.90 -4.39
C PHE A 179 14.38 -4.57 -5.35
N GLY A 180 14.06 -4.12 -6.58
CA GLY A 180 15.03 -3.62 -7.54
C GLY A 180 15.84 -2.43 -7.02
N ILE A 181 15.17 -1.42 -6.41
CA ILE A 181 15.82 -0.27 -5.78
C ILE A 181 16.75 -0.72 -4.66
N MET A 182 16.31 -1.65 -3.81
CA MET A 182 17.10 -2.18 -2.70
C MET A 182 18.34 -2.92 -3.18
N ASN A 183 18.18 -3.79 -4.19
CA ASN A 183 19.32 -4.52 -4.77
C ASN A 183 20.29 -3.60 -5.49
N PHE A 184 19.82 -2.59 -6.20
CA PHE A 184 20.68 -1.58 -6.81
C PHE A 184 21.56 -0.89 -5.76
N TYR A 185 20.97 -0.46 -4.64
CA TYR A 185 21.72 0.14 -3.54
C TYR A 185 22.76 -0.82 -2.94
N LEU A 186 22.33 -2.04 -2.62
CA LEU A 186 23.22 -3.06 -2.05
C LEU A 186 24.35 -3.41 -3.01
N PHE A 187 24.06 -3.51 -4.30
CA PHE A 187 25.06 -3.77 -5.34
C PHE A 187 26.09 -2.65 -5.43
N MET A 188 25.66 -1.39 -5.42
CA MET A 188 26.57 -0.24 -5.50
C MET A 188 27.50 -0.14 -4.28
N ARG A 189 27.01 -0.55 -3.09
CA ARG A 189 27.74 -0.41 -1.82
C ARG A 189 28.58 -1.63 -1.44
N SER A 190 28.34 -2.77 -2.03
CA SER A 190 28.89 -4.05 -1.58
C SER A 190 30.23 -4.38 -2.22
N SER A 191 31.03 -5.21 -1.52
CA SER A 191 32.23 -5.87 -2.09
C SER A 191 31.82 -6.84 -3.20
N PHE A 192 32.76 -7.19 -4.06
CA PHE A 192 32.52 -8.13 -5.17
C PHE A 192 31.89 -9.45 -4.73
N ARG A 193 32.33 -10.02 -3.59
CA ARG A 193 31.74 -11.27 -3.05
C ARG A 193 30.26 -11.14 -2.70
N VAL A 194 29.87 -10.01 -2.10
CA VAL A 194 28.47 -9.76 -1.74
C VAL A 194 27.63 -9.49 -3.00
N ARG A 195 28.19 -8.81 -4.01
CA ARG A 195 27.55 -8.61 -5.31
C ARG A 195 27.22 -9.94 -5.98
N SER A 196 28.20 -10.86 -6.01
CA SER A 196 27.98 -12.19 -6.55
C SER A 196 26.92 -12.98 -5.77
N ALA A 197 26.94 -12.91 -4.44
CA ALA A 197 25.92 -13.56 -3.61
C ALA A 197 24.51 -12.98 -3.84
N ILE A 198 24.37 -11.67 -4.02
CA ILE A 198 23.09 -11.01 -4.37
C ILE A 198 22.60 -11.52 -5.74
N LEU A 199 23.48 -11.54 -6.75
CA LEU A 199 23.12 -12.02 -8.09
C LEU A 199 22.73 -13.50 -8.06
N VAL A 200 23.49 -14.35 -7.36
CA VAL A 200 23.13 -15.76 -7.18
C VAL A 200 21.80 -15.91 -6.45
N GLY A 201 21.56 -15.12 -5.40
CA GLY A 201 20.28 -15.11 -4.68
C GLY A 201 19.10 -14.73 -5.58
N ILE A 202 19.26 -13.72 -6.44
CA ILE A 202 18.22 -13.31 -7.42
C ILE A 202 18.01 -14.43 -8.44
N VAL A 203 19.10 -15.00 -8.99
CA VAL A 203 19.03 -16.10 -9.97
C VAL A 203 18.39 -17.35 -9.38
N LEU A 204 18.62 -17.64 -8.09
CA LEU A 204 17.98 -18.77 -7.41
C LEU A 204 16.51 -18.49 -7.03
N LEU A 205 16.17 -17.26 -6.69
CA LEU A 205 14.78 -16.88 -6.39
C LEU A 205 13.86 -17.00 -7.60
N VAL A 206 14.36 -16.68 -8.81
CA VAL A 206 13.58 -16.77 -10.04
C VAL A 206 13.10 -18.22 -10.34
N PRO A 207 13.95 -19.28 -10.28
CA PRO A 207 13.47 -20.66 -10.45
C PRO A 207 12.59 -21.13 -9.28
N VAL A 208 12.91 -20.80 -8.04
CA VAL A 208 12.07 -21.16 -6.88
C VAL A 208 10.68 -20.54 -7.00
N PHE A 209 10.61 -19.27 -7.35
CA PHE A 209 9.34 -18.63 -7.73
C PHE A 209 8.71 -19.32 -8.94
N GLY A 210 9.51 -19.62 -9.96
CA GLY A 210 9.08 -20.33 -11.17
C GLY A 210 8.49 -21.71 -10.86
N ILE A 211 9.17 -22.56 -10.12
CA ILE A 211 8.73 -23.94 -9.83
C ILE A 211 7.46 -23.92 -8.97
N PHE A 212 7.43 -23.15 -7.86
CA PHE A 212 6.25 -23.06 -7.01
C PHE A 212 5.07 -22.36 -7.69
N VAL A 213 5.33 -21.38 -8.55
CA VAL A 213 4.31 -20.62 -9.26
C VAL A 213 3.90 -21.33 -10.56
N PHE A 214 4.84 -21.96 -11.28
CA PHE A 214 4.56 -22.48 -12.62
C PHE A 214 3.83 -23.82 -12.63
N ASP A 215 4.13 -24.80 -11.78
CA ASP A 215 3.46 -26.12 -11.86
C ASP A 215 2.05 -26.10 -11.25
N GLY A 216 1.82 -25.39 -10.16
CA GLY A 216 0.49 -25.24 -9.55
C GLY A 216 -0.34 -24.07 -10.08
N LEU A 217 0.29 -23.08 -10.69
CA LEU A 217 -0.31 -21.79 -11.02
C LEU A 217 -0.21 -21.42 -12.52
N LYS A 218 0.45 -22.24 -13.34
CA LYS A 218 0.68 -21.95 -14.76
C LYS A 218 -0.62 -21.60 -15.50
N GLY A 219 -1.63 -22.43 -15.38
CA GLY A 219 -2.94 -22.18 -16.01
C GLY A 219 -3.59 -20.87 -15.56
N LYS A 220 -3.41 -20.51 -14.28
CA LYS A 220 -3.95 -19.25 -13.74
C LYS A 220 -3.20 -18.01 -14.24
N TYR A 221 -1.88 -18.10 -14.42
CA TYR A 221 -1.11 -17.01 -15.01
C TYR A 221 -1.38 -16.85 -16.50
N GLU A 222 -1.56 -17.97 -17.23
CA GLU A 222 -1.99 -17.96 -18.64
C GLU A 222 -3.36 -17.30 -18.77
N GLU A 223 -4.35 -17.73 -17.98
CA GLU A 223 -5.69 -17.13 -17.92
C GLU A 223 -5.62 -15.62 -17.62
N ARG A 224 -4.77 -15.22 -16.66
CA ARG A 224 -4.58 -13.80 -16.30
C ARG A 224 -3.87 -12.99 -17.39
N THR A 225 -2.98 -13.60 -18.15
CA THR A 225 -2.31 -12.94 -19.27
C THR A 225 -3.29 -12.71 -20.41
N GLU A 226 -4.09 -13.73 -20.76
CA GLU A 226 -5.16 -13.61 -21.74
C GLU A 226 -6.23 -12.59 -21.30
N GLU A 227 -6.57 -12.55 -20.02
CA GLU A 227 -7.45 -11.54 -19.45
C GLU A 227 -6.89 -10.12 -19.69
N ILE A 228 -5.59 -9.88 -19.44
CA ILE A 228 -4.96 -8.57 -19.68
C ILE A 228 -5.08 -8.19 -21.16
N VAL A 229 -4.79 -9.09 -22.07
CA VAL A 229 -4.87 -8.82 -23.50
C VAL A 229 -6.31 -8.46 -23.90
N ARG A 230 -7.29 -9.23 -23.43
CA ARG A 230 -8.72 -8.94 -23.65
C ARG A 230 -9.14 -7.59 -23.05
N GLU A 231 -8.69 -7.28 -21.82
CA GLU A 231 -8.99 -6.00 -21.17
C GLU A 231 -8.43 -4.81 -21.96
N VAL A 232 -7.20 -4.92 -22.49
CA VAL A 232 -6.59 -3.87 -23.31
C VAL A 232 -7.38 -3.66 -24.60
N GLU A 233 -7.85 -4.74 -25.22
CA GLU A 233 -8.69 -4.64 -26.43
C GLU A 233 -10.07 -4.03 -26.12
N ASN A 234 -10.70 -4.42 -25.01
CA ASN A 234 -11.95 -3.84 -24.53
C ASN A 234 -11.81 -2.32 -24.31
N VAL A 235 -10.71 -1.88 -23.68
CA VAL A 235 -10.45 -0.45 -23.47
C VAL A 235 -10.34 0.31 -24.79
N LYS A 236 -9.68 -0.27 -25.81
CA LYS A 236 -9.61 0.34 -27.15
C LYS A 236 -10.98 0.49 -27.80
N GLN A 237 -11.91 -0.41 -27.51
CA GLN A 237 -13.28 -0.40 -27.99
C GLN A 237 -14.22 0.46 -27.11
N GLY A 238 -13.71 1.09 -26.05
CA GLY A 238 -14.51 1.90 -25.11
C GLY A 238 -15.30 1.06 -24.11
N ILE A 239 -14.98 -0.23 -23.95
CA ILE A 239 -15.63 -1.13 -22.98
C ILE A 239 -14.77 -1.16 -21.73
N TYR A 240 -15.32 -0.70 -20.62
CA TYR A 240 -14.61 -0.60 -19.33
C TYR A 240 -15.07 -1.64 -18.31
N ALA A 241 -15.99 -2.52 -18.68
CA ALA A 241 -16.48 -3.61 -17.83
C ALA A 241 -15.51 -4.79 -17.81
N GLY A 242 -15.44 -5.47 -16.67
CA GLY A 242 -14.72 -6.73 -16.48
C GLY A 242 -13.22 -6.58 -16.26
N GLY A 243 -12.63 -7.56 -15.62
CA GLY A 243 -11.21 -7.62 -15.31
C GLY A 243 -10.73 -6.62 -14.26
N THR A 244 -9.49 -6.18 -14.39
CA THR A 244 -8.83 -5.32 -13.39
C THR A 244 -8.25 -4.02 -13.94
N ILE A 245 -7.89 -3.96 -15.21
CA ILE A 245 -7.30 -2.80 -15.88
C ILE A 245 -8.38 -1.92 -16.50
N ALA A 246 -9.30 -2.52 -17.26
CA ALA A 246 -10.36 -1.81 -17.96
C ALA A 246 -11.20 -0.92 -17.02
N PRO A 247 -11.69 -1.41 -15.85
CA PRO A 247 -12.41 -0.55 -14.90
C PRO A 247 -11.57 0.63 -14.39
N ARG A 248 -10.26 0.45 -14.18
CA ARG A 248 -9.40 1.54 -13.69
C ARG A 248 -9.26 2.65 -14.72
N VAL A 249 -9.16 2.31 -16.01
CA VAL A 249 -9.18 3.30 -17.09
C VAL A 249 -10.54 3.99 -17.14
N GLY A 250 -11.63 3.23 -16.99
CA GLY A 250 -12.99 3.76 -16.90
C GLY A 250 -13.17 4.74 -15.74
N PHE A 251 -12.65 4.43 -14.53
CA PHE A 251 -12.70 5.34 -13.37
C PHE A 251 -11.97 6.65 -13.63
N ILE A 252 -10.80 6.59 -14.27
CA ILE A 252 -10.04 7.79 -14.64
C ILE A 252 -10.88 8.63 -15.62
N ARG A 253 -11.41 8.01 -16.66
CA ARG A 253 -12.27 8.66 -17.67
C ARG A 253 -13.49 9.32 -17.01
N GLU A 254 -14.26 8.59 -16.21
CA GLU A 254 -15.44 9.12 -15.51
C GLU A 254 -15.08 10.28 -14.59
N SER A 255 -13.95 10.20 -13.89
CA SER A 255 -13.48 11.31 -13.06
C SER A 255 -13.19 12.57 -13.88
N PHE A 256 -12.63 12.44 -15.09
CA PHE A 256 -12.38 13.59 -15.95
C PHE A 256 -13.67 14.13 -16.60
N ILE A 257 -14.66 13.30 -16.89
CA ILE A 257 -15.97 13.73 -17.39
C ILE A 257 -16.67 14.64 -16.36
N HIS A 258 -16.54 14.32 -15.08
CA HIS A 258 -17.17 15.05 -13.99
C HIS A 258 -16.26 16.08 -13.29
N VAL A 259 -15.10 16.42 -13.91
CA VAL A 259 -14.10 17.31 -13.28
C VAL A 259 -14.65 18.69 -12.93
N ASP A 260 -15.61 19.19 -13.69
CA ASP A 260 -16.24 20.49 -13.44
C ASP A 260 -17.03 20.52 -12.11
N GLU A 261 -17.51 19.37 -11.64
CA GLU A 261 -18.22 19.27 -10.36
C GLU A 261 -17.30 19.39 -9.14
N PHE A 262 -16.03 18.94 -9.25
CA PHE A 262 -15.12 18.81 -8.09
C PHE A 262 -13.74 19.43 -8.28
N GLY A 263 -13.33 19.69 -9.50
CA GLY A 263 -11.91 19.92 -9.86
C GLY A 263 -11.19 20.96 -8.99
N VAL A 264 -11.84 22.06 -8.63
CA VAL A 264 -11.25 23.11 -7.78
C VAL A 264 -11.54 22.89 -6.31
N TRP A 265 -12.82 22.70 -5.94
CA TRP A 265 -13.25 22.70 -4.53
C TRP A 265 -13.42 21.30 -3.94
N GLY A 266 -13.61 20.28 -4.80
CA GLY A 266 -13.95 18.93 -4.36
C GLY A 266 -15.39 18.78 -3.87
N LEU A 267 -15.77 17.56 -3.51
CA LEU A 267 -17.12 17.19 -3.06
C LEU A 267 -17.21 16.93 -1.55
N GLY A 268 -16.10 17.10 -0.82
CA GLY A 268 -16.05 16.83 0.61
C GLY A 268 -16.32 15.37 0.95
N ILE A 269 -17.00 15.15 2.07
CA ILE A 269 -17.38 13.80 2.54
C ILE A 269 -18.40 13.11 1.63
N TYR A 270 -19.10 13.86 0.76
CA TYR A 270 -20.06 13.32 -0.20
C TYR A 270 -19.44 12.70 -1.45
N ALA A 271 -18.12 12.82 -1.61
CA ALA A 271 -17.38 12.31 -2.76
C ALA A 271 -17.75 10.85 -3.09
N LYS A 272 -17.83 9.97 -2.09
CA LYS A 272 -18.16 8.56 -2.26
C LYS A 272 -19.56 8.35 -2.87
N HIS A 273 -20.55 9.09 -2.41
CA HIS A 273 -21.94 8.99 -2.90
C HIS A 273 -22.02 9.47 -4.36
N ARG A 274 -21.40 10.61 -4.67
CA ARG A 274 -21.38 11.15 -6.04
C ARG A 274 -20.66 10.22 -7.00
N VAL A 275 -19.49 9.71 -6.63
CA VAL A 275 -18.74 8.71 -7.44
C VAL A 275 -19.59 7.49 -7.71
N ASN A 276 -20.29 6.95 -6.70
CA ASN A 276 -21.19 5.81 -6.90
C ASN A 276 -22.29 6.13 -7.93
N ASN A 277 -22.89 7.30 -7.86
CA ASN A 277 -23.92 7.72 -8.81
C ASN A 277 -23.36 7.84 -10.24
N TRP A 278 -22.17 8.44 -10.42
CA TRP A 278 -21.52 8.53 -11.74
C TRP A 278 -21.25 7.14 -12.33
N LEU A 279 -20.67 6.25 -11.54
CA LEU A 279 -20.35 4.89 -11.98
C LEU A 279 -21.59 4.08 -12.33
N GLN A 280 -22.70 4.25 -11.58
CA GLN A 280 -23.98 3.60 -11.89
C GLN A 280 -24.62 4.15 -13.15
N SER A 281 -24.48 5.44 -13.44
CA SER A 281 -25.07 6.09 -14.60
C SER A 281 -24.23 6.00 -15.89
N SER A 282 -22.95 5.60 -15.81
CA SER A 282 -22.04 5.55 -16.94
C SER A 282 -22.46 4.56 -18.04
N GLY A 283 -23.27 3.54 -17.72
CA GLY A 283 -23.68 2.52 -18.67
C GLY A 283 -22.58 1.54 -19.11
N ASP A 284 -21.33 1.77 -18.73
CA ASP A 284 -20.13 1.04 -19.16
C ASP A 284 -19.80 -0.19 -18.29
N GLY A 285 -20.77 -0.66 -17.48
CA GLY A 285 -20.57 -1.78 -16.55
C GLY A 285 -19.75 -1.43 -15.30
N LEU A 286 -19.49 -0.14 -15.05
CA LEU A 286 -18.78 0.35 -13.86
C LEU A 286 -19.66 0.41 -12.61
N GLY A 287 -20.99 0.26 -12.75
CA GLY A 287 -21.97 0.41 -11.66
C GLY A 287 -21.84 -0.59 -10.50
N VAL A 288 -21.03 -1.63 -10.66
CA VAL A 288 -20.72 -2.58 -9.57
C VAL A 288 -19.70 -2.01 -8.58
N PHE A 289 -19.03 -0.92 -8.93
CA PHE A 289 -18.00 -0.31 -8.11
C PHE A 289 -18.54 0.92 -7.36
N THR A 290 -17.97 1.18 -6.19
CA THR A 290 -18.38 2.29 -5.32
C THR A 290 -17.28 3.35 -5.16
N ASN A 291 -16.14 3.18 -5.86
CA ASN A 291 -15.00 4.11 -5.76
C ASN A 291 -14.08 4.01 -6.99
N VAL A 292 -13.18 4.96 -7.14
CA VAL A 292 -12.29 5.12 -8.31
C VAL A 292 -11.01 4.29 -8.24
N HIS A 293 -10.81 3.45 -7.24
CA HIS A 293 -9.61 2.60 -7.06
C HIS A 293 -8.25 3.29 -7.30
N ASN A 294 -8.16 4.59 -7.00
CA ASN A 294 -6.94 5.39 -7.07
C ASN A 294 -6.98 6.46 -5.97
N SER A 295 -6.03 6.44 -5.04
CA SER A 295 -6.02 7.37 -3.91
C SER A 295 -5.81 8.82 -4.35
N PHE A 296 -5.04 9.10 -5.40
CA PHE A 296 -4.81 10.47 -5.89
C PHE A 296 -6.08 11.08 -6.44
N ILE A 297 -6.80 10.32 -7.28
CA ILE A 297 -8.08 10.76 -7.84
C ILE A 297 -9.13 10.88 -6.72
N HIS A 298 -9.14 9.92 -5.78
CA HIS A 298 -10.07 9.97 -4.64
C HIS A 298 -9.92 11.25 -3.82
N TYR A 299 -8.67 11.62 -3.45
CA TYR A 299 -8.42 12.86 -2.72
C TYR A 299 -8.67 14.12 -3.55
N TRP A 300 -8.46 14.04 -4.88
CA TRP A 300 -8.83 15.13 -5.77
C TRP A 300 -10.36 15.32 -5.81
N ILE A 301 -11.12 14.26 -5.98
CA ILE A 301 -12.59 14.33 -5.94
C ILE A 301 -13.08 14.83 -4.57
N GLN A 302 -12.48 14.36 -3.48
CA GLN A 302 -12.87 14.73 -2.13
C GLN A 302 -12.53 16.18 -1.80
N GLY A 303 -11.29 16.61 -2.03
CA GLY A 303 -10.74 17.88 -1.56
C GLY A 303 -10.37 18.86 -2.67
N GLY A 304 -10.78 18.62 -3.91
CA GLY A 304 -10.41 19.45 -5.04
C GLY A 304 -8.90 19.55 -5.21
N ILE A 305 -8.45 20.71 -5.69
CA ILE A 305 -7.02 20.96 -5.91
C ILE A 305 -6.20 20.88 -4.59
N LEU A 306 -6.81 21.23 -3.45
CA LEU A 306 -6.15 21.10 -2.14
C LEU A 306 -5.99 19.64 -1.71
N GLY A 307 -6.97 18.79 -2.00
CA GLY A 307 -6.87 17.34 -1.75
C GLY A 307 -5.78 16.70 -2.59
N LEU A 308 -5.72 17.06 -3.88
CA LEU A 308 -4.65 16.61 -4.77
C LEU A 308 -3.28 17.11 -4.30
N ALA A 309 -3.17 18.39 -3.96
CA ALA A 309 -1.92 18.96 -3.44
C ALA A 309 -1.46 18.29 -2.16
N MET A 310 -2.39 17.95 -1.27
CA MET A 310 -2.11 17.26 -0.01
C MET A 310 -1.51 15.88 -0.24
N ILE A 311 -2.13 15.04 -1.08
CA ILE A 311 -1.59 13.70 -1.35
C ILE A 311 -0.25 13.77 -2.09
N VAL A 312 -0.08 14.68 -3.04
CA VAL A 312 1.20 14.92 -3.71
C VAL A 312 2.26 15.36 -2.70
N PHE A 313 1.92 16.28 -1.80
CA PHE A 313 2.82 16.69 -0.71
C PHE A 313 3.25 15.51 0.15
N LEU A 314 2.33 14.63 0.55
CA LEU A 314 2.63 13.46 1.35
C LEU A 314 3.70 12.57 0.73
N PHE A 315 3.63 12.33 -0.57
CA PHE A 315 4.60 11.51 -1.29
C PHE A 315 5.91 12.25 -1.60
N CYS A 316 5.84 13.54 -1.92
CA CYS A 316 7.02 14.34 -2.28
C CYS A 316 7.84 14.82 -1.08
N ALA A 317 7.20 15.03 0.08
CA ALA A 317 7.86 15.56 1.27
C ALA A 317 9.05 14.72 1.75
N PRO A 318 9.00 13.37 1.82
CA PRO A 318 10.16 12.55 2.16
C PRO A 318 11.33 12.74 1.17
N PHE A 319 11.06 12.78 -0.14
CA PHE A 319 12.09 13.04 -1.15
C PHE A 319 12.71 14.42 -1.00
N TYR A 320 11.88 15.45 -0.85
CA TYR A 320 12.36 16.80 -0.58
C TYR A 320 13.29 16.85 0.63
N ARG A 321 12.91 16.15 1.71
CA ARG A 321 13.75 16.05 2.92
C ARG A 321 15.07 15.37 2.64
N MET A 322 15.08 14.24 1.93
CA MET A 322 16.28 13.51 1.56
C MET A 322 17.24 14.36 0.74
N PHE A 323 16.72 15.05 -0.28
CA PHE A 323 17.53 15.93 -1.13
C PHE A 323 18.08 17.14 -0.36
N ARG A 324 17.25 17.81 0.45
CA ARG A 324 17.67 18.96 1.26
C ARG A 324 18.75 18.62 2.27
N THR A 325 18.67 17.45 2.89
CA THR A 325 19.68 17.01 3.87
C THR A 325 20.87 16.31 3.23
N ARG A 326 20.83 16.03 1.93
CA ARG A 326 21.79 15.20 1.19
C ARG A 326 21.98 13.80 1.82
N ARG A 327 20.93 13.28 2.45
CA ARG A 327 20.91 11.98 3.14
C ARG A 327 19.82 11.11 2.52
N ILE A 328 20.16 10.45 1.43
CA ILE A 328 19.23 9.57 0.72
C ILE A 328 19.19 8.23 1.44
N SER A 329 18.02 7.85 1.96
CA SER A 329 17.74 6.51 2.47
C SER A 329 17.10 5.68 1.37
N TRP A 330 17.77 4.63 0.97
CA TRP A 330 17.31 3.73 -0.09
C TRP A 330 16.16 2.83 0.38
N LEU A 331 16.14 2.48 1.67
CA LEU A 331 15.00 1.79 2.27
C LEU A 331 13.74 2.64 2.15
N ILE A 332 13.82 3.93 2.51
CA ILE A 332 12.68 4.84 2.33
C ILE A 332 12.27 4.90 0.86
N CYS A 333 13.20 5.04 -0.08
CA CYS A 333 12.89 5.07 -1.51
C CYS A 333 12.16 3.78 -1.95
N ALA A 334 12.63 2.61 -1.53
CA ALA A 334 12.02 1.33 -1.86
C ALA A 334 10.59 1.22 -1.30
N LEU A 335 10.40 1.57 -0.01
CA LEU A 335 9.09 1.52 0.63
C LEU A 335 8.12 2.56 0.05
N LEU A 336 8.60 3.77 -0.27
CA LEU A 336 7.79 4.81 -0.94
C LEU A 336 7.28 4.35 -2.30
N VAL A 337 8.11 3.67 -3.09
CA VAL A 337 7.68 3.14 -4.40
C VAL A 337 6.58 2.10 -4.21
N VAL A 338 6.70 1.20 -3.23
CA VAL A 338 5.64 0.22 -2.94
C VAL A 338 4.34 0.93 -2.58
N ILE A 339 4.39 1.87 -1.64
CA ILE A 339 3.21 2.63 -1.20
C ILE A 339 2.62 3.42 -2.38
N PHE A 340 3.45 4.07 -3.20
CA PHE A 340 3.01 4.84 -4.35
C PHE A 340 2.30 3.98 -5.40
N VAL A 341 2.90 2.87 -5.82
CA VAL A 341 2.31 1.96 -6.82
C VAL A 341 0.97 1.40 -6.33
N MET A 342 0.93 0.95 -5.08
CA MET A 342 -0.30 0.42 -4.50
C MET A 342 -1.41 1.47 -4.38
N ASN A 343 -1.10 2.72 -4.06
CA ASN A 343 -2.08 3.81 -3.97
C ASN A 343 -2.58 4.31 -5.34
N ASN A 344 -1.83 4.05 -6.42
CA ASN A 344 -2.30 4.32 -7.78
C ASN A 344 -3.23 3.24 -8.33
N THR A 345 -3.25 2.06 -7.71
CA THR A 345 -4.07 0.93 -8.13
C THR A 345 -5.25 0.64 -7.20
N CYS A 346 -5.22 1.23 -6.00
CA CYS A 346 -6.22 1.05 -4.94
C CYS A 346 -6.40 2.35 -4.16
N ILE A 347 -7.47 2.45 -3.38
CA ILE A 347 -7.71 3.61 -2.50
C ILE A 347 -7.19 3.37 -1.08
N LEU A 348 -5.96 2.89 -0.94
CA LEU A 348 -5.41 2.46 0.35
C LEU A 348 -5.40 3.58 1.41
N LEU A 349 -5.21 4.83 0.99
CA LEU A 349 -5.32 6.00 1.87
C LEU A 349 -6.76 6.37 2.23
N ALA A 350 -7.77 5.77 1.60
CA ALA A 350 -9.18 5.93 1.99
C ALA A 350 -9.72 4.74 2.80
N LEU A 351 -8.94 3.65 2.93
CA LEU A 351 -9.29 2.47 3.72
C LEU A 351 -8.70 2.59 5.13
N ASN A 352 -9.53 2.55 6.16
CA ASN A 352 -9.11 2.69 7.56
C ASN A 352 -7.96 1.76 7.93
N ASN A 353 -8.00 0.50 7.47
CA ASN A 353 -7.00 -0.52 7.79
C ASN A 353 -5.59 -0.21 7.29
N SER A 354 -5.43 0.58 6.23
CA SER A 354 -4.12 0.90 5.64
C SER A 354 -3.74 2.36 5.79
N ARG A 355 -4.72 3.26 5.87
CA ARG A 355 -4.52 4.71 5.94
C ARG A 355 -3.64 5.12 7.11
N LEU A 356 -4.00 4.66 8.31
CA LEU A 356 -3.25 4.94 9.55
C LEU A 356 -1.75 4.57 9.39
N MET A 357 -1.47 3.37 8.91
CA MET A 357 -0.09 2.89 8.74
C MET A 357 0.65 3.68 7.66
N ILE A 358 0.00 3.96 6.52
CA ILE A 358 0.63 4.71 5.42
C ILE A 358 0.98 6.12 5.90
N LEU A 359 0.05 6.83 6.55
CA LEU A 359 0.29 8.18 7.07
C LEU A 359 1.40 8.20 8.12
N LEU A 360 1.42 7.20 9.02
CA LEU A 360 2.48 7.04 9.99
C LEU A 360 3.85 6.84 9.31
N LEU A 361 3.93 5.94 8.33
CA LEU A 361 5.17 5.67 7.59
C LEU A 361 5.64 6.90 6.81
N LEU A 362 4.76 7.57 6.07
CA LEU A 362 5.11 8.77 5.30
C LEU A 362 5.60 9.89 6.21
N GLY A 363 4.96 10.08 7.36
CA GLY A 363 5.42 11.01 8.39
C GLY A 363 6.79 10.61 8.97
N MET A 364 6.98 9.33 9.27
CA MET A 364 8.28 8.82 9.73
C MET A 364 9.38 9.02 8.67
N PHE A 365 9.10 8.77 7.41
CA PHE A 365 10.06 8.98 6.31
C PHE A 365 10.48 10.44 6.18
N TYR A 366 9.56 11.36 6.39
CA TYR A 366 9.85 12.79 6.36
C TYR A 366 10.68 13.25 7.57
N PHE A 367 10.25 12.91 8.79
CA PHE A 367 10.88 13.44 10.02
C PHE A 367 12.15 12.71 10.39
N TYR A 368 12.20 11.39 10.19
CA TYR A 368 13.27 10.51 10.68
C TYR A 368 14.17 9.98 9.57
N ASN A 369 14.17 10.60 8.41
CA ASN A 369 15.08 10.25 7.32
C ASN A 369 16.53 10.07 7.78
N ASP A 370 16.99 10.94 8.68
CA ASP A 370 18.36 10.87 9.24
C ASP A 370 18.59 9.59 10.06
N VAL A 371 17.55 9.09 10.75
CA VAL A 371 17.62 7.85 11.53
C VAL A 371 17.69 6.65 10.60
N PHE A 372 16.88 6.60 9.55
CA PHE A 372 16.94 5.57 8.52
C PHE A 372 18.27 5.57 7.81
N TRP A 373 18.79 6.72 7.43
CA TRP A 373 20.09 6.88 6.77
C TRP A 373 21.26 6.40 7.65
N ARG A 374 21.26 6.71 8.97
CA ARG A 374 22.26 6.18 9.92
C ARG A 374 22.13 4.67 10.06
N LEU A 375 20.90 4.14 10.14
CA LEU A 375 20.65 2.72 10.21
C LEU A 375 21.26 1.99 9.01
N GLU A 376 21.10 2.51 7.80
CA GLU A 376 21.69 1.95 6.57
C GLU A 376 23.22 1.96 6.59
N ARG A 377 23.84 2.93 7.25
CA ARG A 377 25.30 3.01 7.42
C ARG A 377 25.87 2.14 8.53
N GLY A 378 25.01 1.54 9.34
CA GLY A 378 25.39 0.73 10.49
C GLY A 378 25.78 1.57 11.71
N ASP A 379 25.48 2.87 11.73
CA ASP A 379 25.65 3.76 12.86
C ASP A 379 24.53 3.46 13.87
N ARG A 380 24.86 2.77 14.97
CA ARG A 380 23.89 2.29 15.98
C ARG A 380 23.97 3.12 17.26
#